data_09758b6ea8000899c432a4a5f38bc5cd
#
_entry.id   09758b6ea8000899c432a4a5f38bc5cd
#
_cell.length_a   1.000
_cell.length_b   1.000
_cell.length_c   1.000
_cell.angle_alpha   90.00
_cell.angle_beta   90.00
_cell.angle_gamma   90.00
#
_symmetry.space_group_name_H-M   'P 1'
#
loop_
_entity.id
_entity.type
_entity.pdbx_description
1 polymer ?
#
loop_
_entity_poly.entity_id
_entity_poly.type
_entity_poly.pdbx_seq_one_letter_code
_entity_poly.pdbx_strand_id
1 'polypeptide(L)'
;MEENKGDWNDEFVHHWKYYRGHARASPSDLEFIKKKVLEKIEKYNGDKSKVKFLVLGSTPEYRNLCGELGITCYCFDFKKYNFDYLAEEVKNKPKEIFTQGNWLESIPAELANEKFDIILGDCIPNIIMPEDFQKLFENVFKLLKQDGFFMPRTYIKEKNEKLTSEEAIKKYREEGSKKPVYTWVGRELYVSSYKEGKDRIIVNRTDRY
;
A
#
# COMPACT_ATOMS: atom_id res chain seq x y z
N MET A 1 -9.08 5.58 27.47
CA MET A 1 -9.14 6.15 26.09
C MET A 1 -8.01 5.48 25.34
N GLU A 2 -8.32 4.51 24.50
CA GLU A 2 -7.33 3.87 23.63
C GLU A 2 -6.88 4.91 22.61
N GLU A 3 -5.59 5.24 22.63
CA GLU A 3 -4.98 6.09 21.62
C GLU A 3 -5.11 5.39 20.27
N ASN A 4 -5.81 6.01 19.34
CA ASN A 4 -5.94 5.60 17.95
C ASN A 4 -4.56 5.57 17.30
N LYS A 5 -3.86 4.44 17.43
CA LYS A 5 -2.58 4.19 16.76
C LYS A 5 -2.82 3.94 15.27
N GLY A 6 -2.66 4.99 14.48
CA GLY A 6 -2.48 4.84 13.02
C GLY A 6 -3.76 4.57 12.22
N ASP A 7 -4.90 5.01 12.71
CA ASP A 7 -6.14 4.91 11.95
C ASP A 7 -6.09 5.72 10.65
N TRP A 8 -6.14 5.02 9.54
CA TRP A 8 -6.62 5.59 8.30
C TRP A 8 -8.05 6.03 8.57
N ASN A 9 -8.22 7.34 8.84
CA ASN A 9 -9.55 7.87 9.10
C ASN A 9 -10.39 7.74 7.83
N ASP A 10 -11.70 7.71 7.99
CA ASP A 10 -12.64 7.58 6.89
C ASP A 10 -12.47 8.69 5.84
N GLU A 11 -11.97 9.86 6.24
CA GLU A 11 -11.63 10.97 5.34
C GLU A 11 -10.58 10.59 4.28
N PHE A 12 -9.59 9.73 4.62
CA PHE A 12 -8.57 9.34 3.66
C PHE A 12 -9.16 8.58 2.47
N VAL A 13 -10.04 7.61 2.72
CA VAL A 13 -10.66 6.84 1.63
C VAL A 13 -11.61 7.69 0.78
N HIS A 14 -12.32 8.66 1.39
CA HIS A 14 -13.17 9.60 0.66
C HIS A 14 -12.38 10.48 -0.31
N HIS A 15 -11.12 10.75 -0.01
CA HIS A 15 -10.24 11.53 -0.86
C HIS A 15 -9.46 10.70 -1.86
N TRP A 16 -9.58 9.36 -1.86
CA TRP A 16 -8.79 8.45 -2.72
C TRP A 16 -8.83 8.86 -4.19
N LYS A 17 -10.00 9.20 -4.71
CA LYS A 17 -10.18 9.63 -6.11
C LYS A 17 -9.39 10.90 -6.50
N TYR A 18 -9.00 11.70 -5.51
CA TYR A 18 -8.20 12.92 -5.73
C TYR A 18 -6.69 12.69 -5.60
N TYR A 19 -6.29 11.57 -4.98
CA TYR A 19 -4.88 11.24 -4.89
C TYR A 19 -4.29 10.90 -6.25
N ARG A 20 -3.07 11.40 -6.49
CA ARG A 20 -2.31 11.21 -7.73
C ARG A 20 -0.83 10.97 -7.40
N GLY A 21 -0.08 10.52 -8.41
CA GLY A 21 1.36 10.35 -8.29
C GLY A 21 1.74 9.34 -7.22
N HIS A 22 2.59 9.74 -6.29
CA HIS A 22 3.17 8.84 -5.29
C HIS A 22 2.18 8.25 -4.28
N ALA A 23 1.02 8.89 -4.10
CA ALA A 23 0.00 8.38 -3.18
C ALA A 23 -0.71 7.11 -3.69
N ARG A 24 -0.56 6.77 -4.96
CA ARG A 24 -1.16 5.59 -5.59
C ARG A 24 -0.08 4.78 -6.31
N ALA A 25 -0.30 3.47 -6.49
CA ALA A 25 0.56 2.64 -7.32
C ALA A 25 0.62 3.19 -8.74
N SER A 26 1.84 3.41 -9.23
CA SER A 26 2.07 3.96 -10.57
C SER A 26 1.81 2.90 -11.66
N PRO A 27 1.61 3.32 -12.93
CA PRO A 27 1.54 2.35 -14.04
C PRO A 27 2.76 1.44 -14.13
N SER A 28 3.96 1.94 -13.84
CA SER A 28 5.20 1.15 -13.84
C SER A 28 5.24 0.14 -12.70
N ASP A 29 4.73 0.50 -11.51
CA ASP A 29 4.58 -0.46 -10.40
C ASP A 29 3.64 -1.59 -10.80
N LEU A 30 2.50 -1.24 -11.38
CA LEU A 30 1.49 -2.21 -11.81
C LEU A 30 2.01 -3.12 -12.94
N GLU A 31 2.75 -2.57 -13.88
CA GLU A 31 3.40 -3.36 -14.95
C GLU A 31 4.39 -4.38 -14.39
N PHE A 32 5.23 -3.95 -13.44
CA PHE A 32 6.16 -4.85 -12.76
C PHE A 32 5.43 -5.97 -12.00
N ILE A 33 4.39 -5.62 -11.24
CA ILE A 33 3.56 -6.60 -10.51
C ILE A 33 2.88 -7.55 -11.49
N LYS A 34 2.28 -7.02 -12.56
CA LYS A 34 1.65 -7.81 -13.63
C LYS A 34 2.58 -8.86 -14.21
N LYS A 35 3.81 -8.47 -14.52
CA LYS A 35 4.83 -9.41 -15.00
C LYS A 35 5.05 -10.55 -14.01
N LYS A 36 5.15 -10.25 -12.70
CA LYS A 36 5.34 -11.28 -11.67
C LYS A 36 4.13 -12.20 -11.50
N VAL A 37 2.92 -11.69 -11.66
CA VAL A 37 1.70 -12.52 -11.66
C VAL A 37 1.68 -13.43 -12.89
N LEU A 38 2.02 -12.91 -14.07
CA LEU A 38 2.07 -13.71 -15.30
C LEU A 38 3.10 -14.84 -15.20
N GLU A 39 4.29 -14.60 -14.62
CA GLU A 39 5.29 -15.64 -14.33
C GLU A 39 4.69 -16.77 -13.45
N LYS A 40 3.84 -16.43 -12.48
CA LYS A 40 3.14 -17.43 -11.65
C LYS A 40 2.04 -18.18 -12.43
N ILE A 41 1.26 -17.48 -13.24
CA ILE A 41 0.24 -18.11 -14.11
C ILE A 41 0.93 -19.13 -15.05
N GLU A 42 2.05 -18.75 -15.67
CA GLU A 42 2.83 -19.62 -16.55
C GLU A 42 3.32 -20.86 -15.81
N LYS A 43 3.85 -20.70 -14.58
CA LYS A 43 4.27 -21.83 -13.74
C LYS A 43 3.14 -22.83 -13.47
N TYR A 44 1.88 -22.38 -13.46
CA TYR A 44 0.69 -23.23 -13.35
C TYR A 44 0.11 -23.64 -14.72
N ASN A 45 0.91 -23.63 -15.79
CA ASN A 45 0.49 -23.99 -17.15
C ASN A 45 -0.73 -23.17 -17.64
N GLY A 46 -0.79 -21.91 -17.28
CA GLY A 46 -1.89 -21.00 -17.64
C GLY A 46 -3.13 -21.07 -16.76
N ASP A 47 -3.16 -21.96 -15.77
CA ASP A 47 -4.29 -22.10 -14.85
C ASP A 47 -4.30 -20.98 -13.81
N LYS A 48 -5.02 -19.92 -14.12
CA LYS A 48 -5.19 -18.71 -13.29
C LYS A 48 -5.83 -19.00 -11.94
N SER A 49 -6.67 -20.07 -11.85
CA SER A 49 -7.36 -20.42 -10.61
C SER A 49 -6.42 -20.88 -9.49
N LYS A 50 -5.22 -21.33 -9.85
CA LYS A 50 -4.19 -21.79 -8.91
C LYS A 50 -3.35 -20.65 -8.34
N VAL A 51 -3.39 -19.47 -8.96
CA VAL A 51 -2.66 -18.30 -8.46
C VAL A 51 -3.42 -17.70 -7.28
N LYS A 52 -2.81 -17.72 -6.11
CA LYS A 52 -3.32 -17.12 -4.90
C LYS A 52 -2.64 -15.77 -4.67
N PHE A 53 -3.43 -14.71 -4.70
CA PHE A 53 -2.97 -13.32 -4.64
C PHE A 53 -3.64 -12.60 -3.47
N LEU A 54 -2.85 -12.10 -2.52
CA LEU A 54 -3.31 -11.39 -1.34
C LEU A 54 -2.87 -9.93 -1.37
N VAL A 55 -3.80 -9.04 -1.10
CA VAL A 55 -3.54 -7.63 -0.82
C VAL A 55 -3.65 -7.40 0.68
N LEU A 56 -2.59 -6.95 1.31
CA LEU A 56 -2.65 -6.39 2.65
C LEU A 56 -3.17 -4.96 2.51
N GLY A 57 -4.44 -4.77 2.89
CA GLY A 57 -5.20 -3.56 2.64
C GLY A 57 -6.26 -3.72 1.56
N SER A 58 -6.74 -2.59 1.05
CA SER A 58 -7.88 -2.53 0.12
C SER A 58 -7.55 -1.76 -1.16
N THR A 59 -6.27 -1.64 -1.52
CA THR A 59 -5.76 -0.83 -2.64
C THR A 59 -6.45 -1.15 -3.97
N PRO A 60 -7.21 -0.21 -4.56
CA PRO A 60 -8.03 -0.50 -5.74
C PRO A 60 -7.21 -0.88 -6.97
N GLU A 61 -6.00 -0.34 -7.12
CA GLU A 61 -5.12 -0.63 -8.25
C GLU A 61 -4.74 -2.10 -8.31
N TYR A 62 -4.46 -2.73 -7.17
CA TYR A 62 -4.12 -4.15 -7.10
C TYR A 62 -5.36 -5.03 -7.34
N ARG A 63 -6.51 -4.59 -6.84
CA ARG A 63 -7.81 -5.25 -7.09
C ARG A 63 -8.17 -5.19 -8.58
N ASN A 64 -7.99 -4.02 -9.22
CA ASN A 64 -8.15 -3.86 -10.68
C ASN A 64 -7.24 -4.79 -11.47
N LEU A 65 -5.97 -4.92 -11.06
CA LEU A 65 -5.02 -5.81 -11.71
C LEU A 65 -5.45 -7.27 -11.62
N CYS A 66 -5.98 -7.71 -10.48
CA CYS A 66 -6.55 -9.06 -10.35
C CYS A 66 -7.70 -9.30 -11.32
N GLY A 67 -8.60 -8.31 -11.47
CA GLY A 67 -9.72 -8.39 -12.42
C GLY A 67 -9.25 -8.42 -13.88
N GLU A 68 -8.26 -7.59 -14.24
CA GLU A 68 -7.65 -7.58 -15.56
C GLU A 68 -7.04 -8.95 -15.92
N LEU A 69 -6.39 -9.58 -14.96
CA LEU A 69 -5.74 -10.88 -15.14
C LEU A 69 -6.69 -12.08 -14.99
N GLY A 70 -7.92 -11.85 -14.48
CA GLY A 70 -8.90 -12.91 -14.24
C GLY A 70 -8.50 -13.85 -13.10
N ILE A 71 -7.85 -13.34 -12.06
CA ILE A 71 -7.47 -14.09 -10.85
C ILE A 71 -8.33 -13.64 -9.66
N THR A 72 -8.47 -14.53 -8.66
CA THR A 72 -9.15 -14.18 -7.40
C THR A 72 -8.27 -13.25 -6.57
N CYS A 73 -8.86 -12.14 -6.09
CA CYS A 73 -8.22 -11.18 -5.21
C CYS A 73 -8.63 -11.44 -3.76
N TYR A 74 -7.69 -11.83 -2.92
CA TYR A 74 -7.88 -11.85 -1.48
C TYR A 74 -7.46 -10.49 -0.92
N CYS A 75 -8.26 -9.94 -0.01
CA CYS A 75 -7.95 -8.69 0.69
C CYS A 75 -7.99 -8.92 2.19
N PHE A 76 -6.95 -8.51 2.89
CA PHE A 76 -6.86 -8.59 4.34
C PHE A 76 -6.65 -7.19 4.90
N ASP A 77 -7.67 -6.62 5.53
CA ASP A 77 -7.67 -5.24 6.00
C ASP A 77 -8.37 -5.11 7.35
N PHE A 78 -7.95 -4.14 8.11
CA PHE A 78 -8.53 -3.82 9.41
C PHE A 78 -9.97 -3.31 9.30
N LYS A 79 -10.27 -2.49 8.26
CA LYS A 79 -11.57 -1.85 8.07
C LYS A 79 -12.30 -2.36 6.83
N LYS A 80 -13.38 -3.10 7.05
CA LYS A 80 -14.29 -3.49 5.95
C LYS A 80 -14.86 -2.27 5.22
N TYR A 81 -15.11 -1.19 5.92
CA TYR A 81 -15.57 0.06 5.33
C TYR A 81 -14.66 0.56 4.20
N ASN A 82 -13.33 0.54 4.42
CA ASN A 82 -12.37 0.95 3.39
C ASN A 82 -12.45 0.05 2.14
N PHE A 83 -12.56 -1.26 2.37
CA PHE A 83 -12.71 -2.23 1.28
C PHE A 83 -13.97 -1.96 0.45
N ASP A 84 -15.12 -1.75 1.10
CA ASP A 84 -16.40 -1.51 0.44
C ASP A 84 -16.39 -0.16 -0.30
N TYR A 85 -15.90 0.90 0.33
CA TYR A 85 -15.85 2.23 -0.27
C TYR A 85 -14.94 2.28 -1.51
N LEU A 86 -13.74 1.70 -1.39
CA LEU A 86 -12.77 1.66 -2.49
C LEU A 86 -13.19 0.71 -3.61
N ALA A 87 -14.21 -0.14 -3.43
CA ALA A 87 -14.77 -0.96 -4.50
C ALA A 87 -15.38 -0.14 -5.64
N GLU A 88 -15.73 1.13 -5.41
CA GLU A 88 -16.19 2.06 -6.45
C GLU A 88 -15.08 2.42 -7.44
N GLU A 89 -13.83 2.42 -6.99
CA GLU A 89 -12.64 2.70 -7.81
C GLU A 89 -12.16 1.45 -8.58
N VAL A 90 -12.72 0.26 -8.30
CA VAL A 90 -12.36 -1.00 -8.97
C VAL A 90 -13.19 -1.16 -10.24
N LYS A 91 -12.57 -0.89 -11.39
CA LYS A 91 -13.21 -0.97 -12.71
C LYS A 91 -13.33 -2.40 -13.23
N ASN A 92 -12.25 -3.15 -13.15
CA ASN A 92 -12.19 -4.55 -13.54
C ASN A 92 -12.42 -5.43 -12.31
N LYS A 93 -13.69 -5.61 -11.92
CA LYS A 93 -14.04 -6.30 -10.68
C LYS A 93 -13.63 -7.77 -10.73
N PRO A 94 -12.63 -8.21 -9.91
CA PRO A 94 -12.30 -9.62 -9.77
C PRO A 94 -13.34 -10.36 -8.91
N LYS A 95 -13.20 -11.68 -8.81
CA LYS A 95 -13.74 -12.38 -7.64
C LYS A 95 -12.92 -11.95 -6.43
N GLU A 96 -13.59 -11.41 -5.41
CA GLU A 96 -12.93 -10.91 -4.19
C GLU A 96 -13.31 -11.74 -2.97
N ILE A 97 -12.33 -11.94 -2.09
CA ILE A 97 -12.50 -12.57 -0.78
C ILE A 97 -11.89 -11.62 0.24
N PHE A 98 -12.74 -11.01 1.06
CA PHE A 98 -12.32 -10.09 2.09
C PHE A 98 -12.24 -10.78 3.45
N THR A 99 -11.14 -10.58 4.16
CA THR A 99 -10.97 -11.00 5.55
C THR A 99 -10.64 -9.77 6.38
N GLN A 100 -11.39 -9.58 7.45
CA GLN A 100 -11.16 -8.48 8.38
C GLN A 100 -10.15 -8.88 9.45
N GLY A 101 -9.18 -8.00 9.73
CA GLY A 101 -8.23 -8.18 10.83
C GLY A 101 -7.02 -7.28 10.73
N ASN A 102 -6.17 -7.38 11.75
CA ASN A 102 -4.95 -6.60 11.84
C ASN A 102 -3.74 -7.46 11.43
N TRP A 103 -2.92 -6.96 10.52
CA TRP A 103 -1.72 -7.66 10.03
C TRP A 103 -0.68 -7.96 11.11
N LEU A 104 -0.75 -7.23 12.23
CA LEU A 104 0.17 -7.33 13.37
C LEU A 104 -0.35 -8.27 14.47
N GLU A 105 -1.56 -8.79 14.32
CA GLU A 105 -2.18 -9.72 15.26
C GLU A 105 -2.15 -11.16 14.73
N SER A 106 -2.88 -12.05 15.38
CA SER A 106 -3.03 -13.42 14.92
C SER A 106 -3.76 -13.48 13.58
N ILE A 107 -3.27 -14.35 12.68
CA ILE A 107 -3.91 -14.57 11.38
C ILE A 107 -5.32 -15.11 11.60
N PRO A 108 -6.37 -14.47 11.02
CA PRO A 108 -7.73 -14.98 11.10
C PRO A 108 -7.87 -16.41 10.58
N ALA A 109 -8.80 -17.17 11.16
CA ALA A 109 -9.00 -18.58 10.83
C ALA A 109 -9.25 -18.82 9.34
N GLU A 110 -9.95 -17.90 8.68
CA GLU A 110 -10.24 -17.89 7.24
C GLU A 110 -8.99 -17.85 6.35
N LEU A 111 -7.91 -17.25 6.86
CA LEU A 111 -6.63 -17.16 6.16
C LEU A 111 -5.59 -18.17 6.68
N ALA A 112 -5.77 -18.73 7.87
CA ALA A 112 -4.75 -19.52 8.54
C ALA A 112 -4.28 -20.75 7.73
N ASN A 113 -5.17 -21.33 6.93
CA ASN A 113 -4.89 -22.47 6.06
C ASN A 113 -4.59 -22.08 4.60
N GLU A 114 -4.65 -20.78 4.28
CA GLU A 114 -4.36 -20.29 2.95
C GLU A 114 -2.86 -20.04 2.78
N LYS A 115 -2.37 -20.31 1.58
CA LYS A 115 -0.99 -20.02 1.17
C LYS A 115 -0.98 -19.27 -0.15
N PHE A 116 -0.28 -18.15 -0.18
CA PHE A 116 -0.30 -17.21 -1.30
C PHE A 116 1.00 -17.27 -2.11
N ASP A 117 0.85 -17.17 -3.42
CA ASP A 117 1.98 -17.02 -4.35
C ASP A 117 2.56 -15.61 -4.27
N ILE A 118 1.67 -14.63 -4.09
CA ILE A 118 2.00 -13.22 -4.10
C ILE A 118 1.23 -12.53 -2.99
N ILE A 119 1.95 -11.79 -2.16
CA ILE A 119 1.38 -10.87 -1.17
C ILE A 119 1.84 -9.47 -1.51
N LEU A 120 0.92 -8.55 -1.69
CA LEU A 120 1.21 -7.13 -1.91
C LEU A 120 0.81 -6.28 -0.71
N GLY A 121 1.48 -5.16 -0.57
CA GLY A 121 1.11 -4.13 0.39
C GLY A 121 1.46 -2.74 -0.12
N ASP A 122 0.54 -1.79 0.02
CA ASP A 122 0.78 -0.43 -0.40
C ASP A 122 1.22 0.44 0.77
N CYS A 123 2.46 0.86 0.77
CA CYS A 123 3.08 1.69 1.81
C CYS A 123 3.03 1.10 3.23
N ILE A 124 2.85 -0.22 3.39
CA ILE A 124 2.76 -0.85 4.71
C ILE A 124 3.97 -0.53 5.59
N PRO A 125 5.23 -0.65 5.10
CA PRO A 125 6.39 -0.31 5.91
C PRO A 125 6.45 1.17 6.34
N ASN A 126 5.69 2.04 5.69
CA ASN A 126 5.65 3.46 6.03
C ASN A 126 4.57 3.81 7.07
N ILE A 127 3.62 2.91 7.32
CA ILE A 127 2.48 3.16 8.23
C ILE A 127 2.54 2.38 9.53
N ILE A 128 3.33 1.32 9.61
CA ILE A 128 3.56 0.56 10.85
C ILE A 128 4.82 1.04 11.57
N MET A 129 4.93 0.72 12.86
CA MET A 129 6.12 1.03 13.66
C MET A 129 7.27 0.09 13.30
N PRO A 130 8.54 0.55 13.33
CA PRO A 130 9.69 -0.32 13.09
C PRO A 130 9.73 -1.55 14.01
N GLU A 131 9.32 -1.40 15.27
CA GLU A 131 9.24 -2.49 16.24
C GLU A 131 8.20 -3.56 15.88
N ASP A 132 7.23 -3.22 15.03
CA ASP A 132 6.19 -4.15 14.57
C ASP A 132 6.57 -4.88 13.26
N PHE A 133 7.68 -4.52 12.61
CA PHE A 133 8.11 -5.16 11.37
C PHE A 133 8.31 -6.67 11.53
N GLN A 134 8.87 -7.10 12.65
CA GLN A 134 9.07 -8.52 12.89
C GLN A 134 7.74 -9.27 12.87
N LYS A 135 6.71 -8.76 13.56
CA LYS A 135 5.37 -9.37 13.60
C LYS A 135 4.73 -9.43 12.21
N LEU A 136 4.84 -8.32 11.45
CA LEU A 136 4.34 -8.29 10.08
C LEU A 136 5.01 -9.39 9.23
N PHE A 137 6.34 -9.45 9.23
CA PHE A 137 7.07 -10.42 8.41
C PHE A 137 6.81 -11.86 8.85
N GLU A 138 6.68 -12.15 10.15
CA GLU A 138 6.30 -13.47 10.64
C GLU A 138 4.92 -13.89 10.13
N ASN A 139 3.94 -13.00 10.16
CA ASN A 139 2.60 -13.28 9.66
C ASN A 139 2.57 -13.43 8.13
N VAL A 140 3.26 -12.55 7.42
CA VAL A 140 3.42 -12.66 5.97
C VAL A 140 4.10 -13.98 5.59
N PHE A 141 5.18 -14.35 6.28
CA PHE A 141 5.88 -15.60 6.03
C PHE A 141 4.98 -16.83 6.24
N LYS A 142 4.14 -16.82 7.29
CA LYS A 142 3.15 -17.88 7.53
C LYS A 142 2.12 -18.01 6.40
N LEU A 143 1.81 -16.92 5.72
CA LEU A 143 0.84 -16.89 4.62
C LEU A 143 1.47 -17.17 3.25
N LEU A 144 2.78 -17.08 3.09
CA LEU A 144 3.45 -17.35 1.82
C LEU A 144 3.57 -18.85 1.53
N LYS A 145 3.45 -19.22 0.25
CA LYS A 145 3.97 -20.48 -0.28
C LYS A 145 5.50 -20.46 -0.21
N GLN A 146 6.12 -21.65 -0.28
CA GLN A 146 7.59 -21.78 -0.23
C GLN A 146 8.31 -20.94 -1.31
N ASP A 147 7.70 -20.83 -2.48
CA ASP A 147 8.21 -20.03 -3.61
C ASP A 147 7.41 -18.71 -3.82
N GLY A 148 6.59 -18.37 -2.84
CA GLY A 148 5.85 -17.12 -2.80
C GLY A 148 6.74 -15.94 -2.47
N PHE A 149 6.26 -14.73 -2.74
CA PHE A 149 6.98 -13.52 -2.41
C PHE A 149 6.05 -12.40 -1.90
N PHE A 150 6.60 -11.57 -1.04
CA PHE A 150 5.99 -10.36 -0.54
C PHE A 150 6.62 -9.16 -1.24
N MET A 151 5.79 -8.31 -1.85
CA MET A 151 6.22 -7.08 -2.49
C MET A 151 5.46 -5.88 -1.91
N PRO A 152 5.96 -5.27 -0.85
CA PRO A 152 5.42 -4.02 -0.40
C PRO A 152 5.94 -2.87 -1.27
N ARG A 153 5.05 -2.01 -1.76
CA ARG A 153 5.47 -0.69 -2.22
C ARG A 153 5.86 0.12 -1.00
N THR A 154 6.96 0.85 -1.07
CA THR A 154 7.43 1.65 0.06
C THR A 154 8.09 2.94 -0.42
N TYR A 155 7.98 3.98 0.37
CA TYR A 155 8.75 5.20 0.17
C TYR A 155 10.10 5.06 0.86
N ILE A 156 11.16 5.31 0.08
CA ILE A 156 12.52 5.33 0.57
C ILE A 156 12.96 6.80 0.63
N LYS A 157 13.54 7.19 1.77
CA LYS A 157 14.13 8.52 1.92
C LYS A 157 15.38 8.61 1.04
N GLU A 158 15.37 9.54 0.11
CA GLU A 158 16.60 9.94 -0.58
C GLU A 158 17.50 10.76 0.37
N LYS A 159 18.79 10.43 0.38
CA LYS A 159 19.73 10.83 1.47
C LYS A 159 19.94 12.34 1.69
N ASN A 160 19.53 13.24 0.80
CA ASN A 160 20.16 14.56 0.76
C ASN A 160 19.27 15.81 0.59
N GLU A 161 17.97 15.77 0.78
CA GLU A 161 17.23 17.02 0.66
C GLU A 161 16.38 17.31 1.91
N LYS A 162 16.93 18.14 2.79
CA LYS A 162 16.12 18.89 3.76
C LYS A 162 15.74 20.20 3.07
N LEU A 163 14.53 20.29 2.56
CA LEU A 163 13.99 21.54 2.04
C LEU A 163 13.15 22.22 3.10
N THR A 164 13.31 23.51 3.27
CA THR A 164 12.33 24.33 3.98
C THR A 164 11.03 24.41 3.18
N SER A 165 9.94 24.83 3.81
CA SER A 165 8.66 25.02 3.11
C SER A 165 8.78 25.99 1.93
N GLU A 166 9.58 27.04 2.11
CA GLU A 166 9.83 28.06 1.08
C GLU A 166 10.62 27.47 -0.09
N GLU A 167 11.66 26.69 0.20
CA GLU A 167 12.47 26.01 -0.83
C GLU A 167 11.64 24.97 -1.59
N ALA A 168 10.79 24.20 -0.90
CA ALA A 168 9.88 23.26 -1.55
C ALA A 168 8.90 23.97 -2.49
N ILE A 169 8.30 25.09 -2.06
CA ILE A 169 7.41 25.89 -2.89
C ILE A 169 8.16 26.51 -4.09
N LYS A 170 9.37 27.03 -3.87
CA LYS A 170 10.20 27.58 -4.94
C LYS A 170 10.52 26.52 -5.98
N LYS A 171 11.01 25.36 -5.55
CA LYS A 171 11.33 24.22 -6.42
C LYS A 171 10.09 23.73 -7.19
N TYR A 172 8.91 23.73 -6.54
CA TYR A 172 7.65 23.42 -7.24
C TYR A 172 7.35 24.40 -8.37
N ARG A 173 7.52 25.71 -8.13
CA ARG A 173 7.27 26.73 -9.16
C ARG A 173 8.21 26.60 -10.36
N GLU A 174 9.45 26.18 -10.11
CA GLU A 174 10.48 26.03 -11.13
C GLU A 174 10.35 24.72 -11.92
N GLU A 175 10.09 23.60 -11.23
CA GLU A 175 10.17 22.26 -11.80
C GLU A 175 8.85 21.50 -11.81
N GLY A 176 7.94 21.84 -10.91
CA GLY A 176 6.77 21.05 -10.57
C GLY A 176 5.48 21.41 -11.29
N SER A 177 5.48 22.41 -12.17
CA SER A 177 4.26 22.95 -12.80
C SER A 177 3.39 21.92 -13.54
N LYS A 178 3.94 20.77 -13.89
CA LYS A 178 3.24 19.63 -14.54
C LYS A 178 2.67 18.62 -13.55
N LYS A 179 2.89 18.79 -12.24
CA LYS A 179 2.45 17.86 -11.18
C LYS A 179 1.42 18.53 -10.28
N PRO A 180 0.46 17.79 -9.73
CA PRO A 180 -0.46 18.34 -8.73
C PRO A 180 0.32 18.91 -7.53
N VAL A 181 0.04 20.16 -7.18
CA VAL A 181 0.78 20.91 -6.15
C VAL A 181 0.82 20.18 -4.80
N TYR A 182 -0.31 19.65 -4.37
CA TYR A 182 -0.42 18.98 -3.09
C TYR A 182 0.42 17.68 -3.02
N THR A 183 0.52 16.97 -4.14
CA THR A 183 1.31 15.72 -4.21
C THR A 183 2.80 16.03 -4.12
N TRP A 184 3.23 17.07 -4.81
CA TRP A 184 4.64 17.42 -4.89
C TRP A 184 5.11 18.13 -3.62
N VAL A 185 4.41 19.21 -3.23
CA VAL A 185 4.73 19.97 -2.01
C VAL A 185 4.54 19.10 -0.76
N GLY A 186 3.48 18.28 -0.70
CA GLY A 186 3.25 17.35 0.39
C GLY A 186 4.39 16.33 0.55
N ARG A 187 4.93 15.79 -0.56
CA ARG A 187 6.11 14.93 -0.54
C ARG A 187 7.34 15.64 0.01
N GLU A 188 7.66 16.83 -0.53
CA GLU A 188 8.84 17.59 -0.12
C GLU A 188 8.76 18.01 1.36
N LEU A 189 7.57 18.45 1.82
CA LEU A 189 7.36 18.77 3.23
C LEU A 189 7.43 17.54 4.14
N TYR A 190 6.93 16.41 3.67
CA TYR A 190 7.02 15.14 4.42
C TYR A 190 8.47 14.70 4.58
N VAL A 191 9.27 14.82 3.52
CA VAL A 191 10.71 14.51 3.55
C VAL A 191 11.46 15.52 4.41
N SER A 192 11.13 16.82 4.35
CA SER A 192 11.81 17.88 5.11
C SER A 192 11.47 17.87 6.60
N SER A 193 10.31 17.36 6.99
CA SER A 193 9.90 17.26 8.40
C SER A 193 10.55 16.09 9.17
N TYR A 194 11.41 15.30 8.51
CA TYR A 194 12.13 14.22 9.16
C TYR A 194 13.15 14.75 10.18
N LYS A 195 12.96 14.40 11.45
CA LYS A 195 13.89 14.75 12.52
C LYS A 195 14.99 13.68 12.62
N GLU A 196 16.26 14.10 12.51
CA GLU A 196 17.40 13.22 12.70
C GLU A 196 17.36 12.48 14.05
N GLY A 197 17.69 11.20 14.04
CA GLY A 197 17.73 10.37 15.25
C GLY A 197 16.39 9.74 15.65
N LYS A 198 15.35 9.91 14.83
CA LYS A 198 14.09 9.15 14.99
C LYS A 198 13.87 8.30 13.74
N ASP A 199 13.66 7.02 13.95
CA ASP A 199 13.33 6.06 12.87
C ASP A 199 11.96 6.33 12.21
N ARG A 200 11.34 7.45 12.55
CA ARG A 200 10.01 7.86 12.13
C ARG A 200 9.93 9.30 11.72
N ILE A 201 9.20 9.54 10.64
CA ILE A 201 8.70 10.87 10.31
C ILE A 201 7.45 11.11 11.19
N ILE A 202 7.61 11.93 12.21
CA ILE A 202 6.47 12.43 12.98
C ILE A 202 6.03 13.73 12.31
N VAL A 203 4.98 13.64 11.51
CA VAL A 203 4.30 14.84 11.00
C VAL A 203 3.34 15.29 12.09
N ASN A 204 3.69 16.33 12.81
CA ASN A 204 2.78 16.96 13.75
C ASN A 204 1.62 17.58 12.95
N ARG A 205 0.36 17.31 13.32
CA ARG A 205 -0.81 17.91 12.67
C ARG A 205 -0.80 19.45 12.69
N THR A 206 -0.14 20.02 13.71
CA THR A 206 0.05 21.46 13.85
C THR A 206 1.03 22.06 12.85
N ASP A 207 1.88 21.25 12.20
CA ASP A 207 2.88 21.72 11.23
C ASP A 207 2.31 21.74 9.78
N ARG A 208 1.01 21.54 9.60
CA ARG A 208 0.33 21.47 8.29
C ARG A 208 -0.41 22.75 7.88
N TYR A 209 -0.31 23.83 8.70
CA TYR A 209 -0.97 25.11 8.42
C TYR A 209 0.01 26.28 8.45
#